data_d4925ae61d75f2100b071310baf6373d
#
_entry.id   d4925ae61d75f2100b071310baf6373d
#
_cell.length_a   1.000
_cell.length_b   1.000
_cell.length_c   1.000
_cell.angle_alpha   90.00
_cell.angle_beta   90.00
_cell.angle_gamma   90.00
#
_symmetry.space_group_name_H-M   'P 1'
#
loop_
_entity.id
_entity.type
_entity.pdbx_description
1 polymer ?
#
loop_
_entity_poly.entity_id
_entity_poly.type
_entity_poly.pdbx_seq_one_letter_code
_entity_poly.pdbx_strand_id
1 'polypeptide(L)'
;MKIIFYDAKQYDIDSFEKQRKNYPDIESVYLEADLTEDTARLAEGCEGVCAFVSSTRTGSVLRRLHEHGVKLLLMRCAGYNNVDIKAADKYGITVLRVPGYSPEAVAEHAMALALAVTRRIHKGYIKVRENNFSLNGLMGLDFHGKTAGIIGTGRIGAAMCRICHGFGMRVIAYDVYQNPDLDFVKY
;
A
#
# COMPACT_ATOMS: atom_id res chain seq x y z
N MET A 1 13.99 15.56 17.97
CA MET A 1 13.92 14.14 17.61
C MET A 1 14.42 13.96 16.18
N LYS A 2 15.34 13.01 15.96
CA LYS A 2 15.90 12.73 14.61
C LYS A 2 15.31 11.45 14.05
N ILE A 3 14.78 11.52 12.82
CA ILE A 3 14.15 10.40 12.13
C ILE A 3 14.85 10.16 10.80
N ILE A 4 15.25 8.92 10.53
CA ILE A 4 15.83 8.50 9.26
C ILE A 4 14.80 7.75 8.42
N PHE A 5 14.67 8.16 7.17
CA PHE A 5 13.75 7.59 6.19
C PHE A 5 14.53 6.68 5.23
N TYR A 6 14.23 5.39 5.25
CA TYR A 6 14.77 4.41 4.30
C TYR A 6 13.90 4.29 3.07
N ASP A 7 14.50 3.97 1.93
CA ASP A 7 13.84 3.88 0.62
C ASP A 7 13.01 5.13 0.32
N ALA A 8 13.59 6.31 0.63
CA ALA A 8 12.94 7.59 0.42
C ALA A 8 12.97 7.96 -1.06
N LYS A 9 11.81 8.26 -1.62
CA LYS A 9 11.65 8.75 -2.99
C LYS A 9 11.45 10.27 -2.97
N GLN A 10 11.65 10.92 -4.12
CA GLN A 10 11.52 12.38 -4.19
C GLN A 10 10.16 12.88 -3.70
N TYR A 11 9.07 12.17 -4.03
CA TYR A 11 7.73 12.54 -3.56
C TYR A 11 7.56 12.44 -2.03
N ASP A 12 8.28 11.52 -1.36
CA ASP A 12 8.31 11.46 0.11
C ASP A 12 9.01 12.71 0.66
N ILE A 13 10.21 13.02 0.15
CA ILE A 13 11.00 14.18 0.55
C ILE A 13 10.17 15.45 0.40
N ASP A 14 9.59 15.67 -0.77
CA ASP A 14 8.77 16.84 -1.06
C ASP A 14 7.56 16.96 -0.10
N SER A 15 6.94 15.84 0.25
CA SER A 15 5.79 15.80 1.13
C SER A 15 6.18 16.11 2.58
N PHE A 16 7.23 15.49 3.10
CA PHE A 16 7.66 15.70 4.48
C PHE A 16 8.29 17.08 4.68
N GLU A 17 9.09 17.58 3.72
CA GLU A 17 9.68 18.92 3.80
C GLU A 17 8.62 20.04 3.79
N LYS A 18 7.50 19.86 3.09
CA LYS A 18 6.36 20.79 3.20
C LYS A 18 5.81 20.92 4.62
N GLN A 19 5.90 19.84 5.40
CA GLN A 19 5.40 19.82 6.79
C GLN A 19 6.43 20.25 7.81
N ARG A 20 7.71 20.35 7.44
CA ARG A 20 8.83 20.64 8.35
C ARG A 20 8.60 21.89 9.21
N LYS A 21 8.03 22.96 8.62
CA LYS A 21 7.73 24.20 9.35
C LYS A 21 6.71 24.01 10.49
N ASN A 22 5.86 22.97 10.41
CA ASN A 22 4.84 22.65 11.40
C ASN A 22 5.42 21.78 12.54
N TYR A 23 6.60 21.17 12.30
CA TYR A 23 7.26 20.24 13.23
C TYR A 23 8.75 20.56 13.32
N PRO A 24 9.13 21.75 13.85
CA PRO A 24 10.53 22.22 13.86
C PRO A 24 11.46 21.34 14.70
N ASP A 25 10.91 20.60 15.67
CA ASP A 25 11.67 19.72 16.56
C ASP A 25 11.98 18.34 15.94
N ILE A 26 11.53 18.09 14.69
CA ILE A 26 11.81 16.86 13.96
C ILE A 26 12.86 17.14 12.88
N GLU A 27 14.01 16.49 13.00
CA GLU A 27 15.04 16.45 11.98
C GLU A 27 14.84 15.20 11.12
N SER A 28 14.69 15.39 9.81
CA SER A 28 14.51 14.30 8.85
C SER A 28 15.80 14.06 8.06
N VAL A 29 16.22 12.80 7.99
CA VAL A 29 17.32 12.33 7.15
C VAL A 29 16.77 11.35 6.12
N TYR A 30 17.07 11.53 4.84
CA TYR A 30 16.52 10.71 3.77
C TYR A 30 17.60 9.85 3.14
N LEU A 31 17.32 8.55 2.98
CA LEU A 31 18.17 7.58 2.32
C LEU A 31 17.43 6.90 1.18
N GLU A 32 18.07 6.73 0.03
CA GLU A 32 17.57 5.90 -1.07
C GLU A 32 17.71 4.40 -0.76
N ALA A 33 18.65 4.05 0.12
CA ALA A 33 18.90 2.67 0.53
C ALA A 33 17.70 2.09 1.30
N ASP A 34 17.42 0.81 1.06
CA ASP A 34 16.41 0.06 1.81
C ASP A 34 16.92 -0.30 3.22
N LEU A 35 15.99 -0.52 4.16
CA LEU A 35 16.32 -1.00 5.49
C LEU A 35 16.60 -2.51 5.44
N THR A 36 17.82 -2.86 5.73
CA THR A 36 18.33 -4.22 5.86
C THR A 36 19.14 -4.36 7.15
N GLU A 37 19.64 -5.54 7.46
CA GLU A 37 20.52 -5.73 8.60
C GLU A 37 21.83 -4.94 8.46
N ASP A 38 22.38 -4.85 7.25
CA ASP A 38 23.63 -4.13 6.96
C ASP A 38 23.43 -2.60 6.99
N THR A 39 22.30 -2.11 6.51
CA THR A 39 22.01 -0.67 6.45
C THR A 39 21.44 -0.12 7.76
N ALA A 40 21.00 -0.97 8.68
CA ALA A 40 20.46 -0.55 9.99
C ALA A 40 21.45 0.32 10.79
N ARG A 41 22.76 0.12 10.60
CA ARG A 41 23.81 0.96 11.22
C ARG A 41 23.74 2.44 10.83
N LEU A 42 23.14 2.77 9.70
CA LEU A 42 22.97 4.16 9.25
C LEU A 42 21.94 4.93 10.09
N ALA A 43 21.18 4.23 10.95
CA ALA A 43 20.26 4.84 11.90
C ALA A 43 20.96 5.29 13.20
N GLU A 44 22.28 5.15 13.32
CA GLU A 44 23.00 5.60 14.49
C GLU A 44 22.77 7.10 14.77
N GLY A 45 22.44 7.42 16.01
CA GLY A 45 22.09 8.77 16.42
C GLY A 45 20.69 9.23 16.03
N CYS A 46 19.86 8.34 15.44
CA CYS A 46 18.45 8.60 15.17
C CYS A 46 17.56 7.92 16.22
N GLU A 47 16.52 8.61 16.67
CA GLU A 47 15.55 8.07 17.61
C GLU A 47 14.44 7.30 16.91
N GLY A 48 14.17 7.63 15.63
CA GLY A 48 13.15 6.99 14.81
C GLY A 48 13.64 6.56 13.44
N VAL A 49 13.07 5.47 12.96
CA VAL A 49 13.25 4.95 11.60
C VAL A 49 11.90 4.99 10.90
N CYS A 50 11.82 5.60 9.73
CA CYS A 50 10.67 5.55 8.85
C CYS A 50 10.95 4.60 7.69
N ALA A 51 10.15 3.54 7.57
CA ALA A 51 10.33 2.47 6.59
C ALA A 51 9.11 2.29 5.69
N PHE A 52 9.32 1.71 4.51
CA PHE A 52 8.26 1.43 3.53
C PHE A 52 8.02 -0.08 3.40
N VAL A 53 7.08 -0.49 2.55
CA VAL A 53 6.65 -1.90 2.40
C VAL A 53 7.76 -2.86 1.93
N SER A 54 8.72 -2.35 1.14
CA SER A 54 9.86 -3.10 0.62
C SER A 54 10.82 -3.59 1.71
N SER A 55 10.95 -2.83 2.80
CA SER A 55 11.91 -3.11 3.86
C SER A 55 11.53 -4.35 4.68
N THR A 56 12.49 -5.23 4.92
CA THR A 56 12.32 -6.40 5.78
C THR A 56 12.61 -6.01 7.23
N ARG A 57 11.67 -6.27 8.13
CA ARG A 57 11.76 -5.89 9.55
C ARG A 57 11.72 -7.11 10.45
N THR A 58 12.71 -8.00 10.21
CA THR A 58 12.95 -9.20 11.01
C THR A 58 13.49 -8.87 12.39
N GLY A 59 13.49 -9.85 13.29
CA GLY A 59 14.06 -9.69 14.61
C GLY A 59 15.55 -9.30 14.61
N SER A 60 16.34 -9.71 13.60
CA SER A 60 17.74 -9.30 13.46
C SER A 60 17.88 -7.82 13.12
N VAL A 61 17.08 -7.31 12.19
CA VAL A 61 17.06 -5.87 11.84
C VAL A 61 16.64 -5.04 13.05
N LEU A 62 15.56 -5.43 13.75
CA LEU A 62 15.06 -4.71 14.93
C LEU A 62 16.10 -4.71 16.06
N ARG A 63 16.83 -5.82 16.25
CA ARG A 63 17.95 -5.86 17.19
C ARG A 63 19.03 -4.85 16.84
N ARG A 64 19.44 -4.78 15.56
CA ARG A 64 20.43 -3.79 15.11
C ARG A 64 19.96 -2.36 15.32
N LEU A 65 18.70 -2.08 15.00
CA LEU A 65 18.12 -0.75 15.26
C LEU A 65 18.16 -0.38 16.76
N HIS A 66 17.82 -1.33 17.63
CA HIS A 66 17.91 -1.15 19.07
C HIS A 66 19.36 -0.90 19.53
N GLU A 67 20.34 -1.66 19.02
CA GLU A 67 21.78 -1.47 19.32
C GLU A 67 22.27 -0.07 18.93
N HIS A 68 21.65 0.58 17.92
CA HIS A 68 21.93 1.97 17.49
C HIS A 68 21.03 3.02 18.15
N GLY A 69 20.23 2.64 19.15
CA GLY A 69 19.45 3.58 19.98
C GLY A 69 18.07 3.96 19.41
N VAL A 70 17.62 3.30 18.35
CA VAL A 70 16.30 3.53 17.75
C VAL A 70 15.20 3.05 18.69
N LYS A 71 14.19 3.90 18.90
CA LYS A 71 13.03 3.64 19.77
C LYS A 71 11.71 3.61 19.01
N LEU A 72 11.67 4.15 17.79
CA LEU A 72 10.46 4.27 16.99
C LEU A 72 10.66 3.64 15.61
N LEU A 73 9.73 2.79 15.20
CA LEU A 73 9.60 2.31 13.82
C LEU A 73 8.29 2.85 13.24
N LEU A 74 8.40 3.75 12.29
CA LEU A 74 7.30 4.45 11.63
C LEU A 74 7.06 3.81 10.26
N MET A 75 5.85 3.28 10.03
CA MET A 75 5.49 2.61 8.79
C MET A 75 4.72 3.57 7.88
N ARG A 76 5.27 3.87 6.69
CA ARG A 76 4.57 4.66 5.64
C ARG A 76 3.51 3.83 4.91
N CYS A 77 2.84 2.92 5.61
CA CYS A 77 1.82 2.03 5.04
C CYS A 77 0.85 1.55 6.11
N ALA A 78 -0.23 0.92 5.69
CA ALA A 78 -1.23 0.35 6.60
C ALA A 78 -0.84 -1.06 7.08
N GLY A 79 -0.27 -1.89 6.20
CA GLY A 79 0.13 -3.26 6.52
C GLY A 79 1.39 -3.32 7.38
N TYR A 80 1.42 -4.24 8.32
CA TYR A 80 2.58 -4.48 9.20
C TYR A 80 2.93 -5.96 9.36
N ASN A 81 2.43 -6.83 8.48
CA ASN A 81 2.66 -8.28 8.55
C ASN A 81 4.13 -8.68 8.41
N ASN A 82 4.94 -7.81 7.82
CA ASN A 82 6.38 -7.97 7.64
C ASN A 82 7.21 -7.37 8.78
N VAL A 83 6.58 -6.99 9.90
CA VAL A 83 7.24 -6.54 11.12
C VAL A 83 7.18 -7.65 12.17
N ASP A 84 8.31 -8.05 12.71
CA ASP A 84 8.36 -8.93 13.88
C ASP A 84 7.97 -8.15 15.14
N ILE A 85 6.67 -8.08 15.43
CA ILE A 85 6.12 -7.34 16.57
C ILE A 85 6.68 -7.87 17.90
N LYS A 86 6.89 -9.20 18.03
CA LYS A 86 7.45 -9.77 19.26
C LYS A 86 8.89 -9.30 19.49
N ALA A 87 9.67 -9.19 18.42
CA ALA A 87 11.01 -8.64 18.50
C ALA A 87 10.99 -7.14 18.80
N ALA A 88 10.07 -6.38 18.20
CA ALA A 88 9.91 -4.96 18.50
C ALA A 88 9.62 -4.72 19.98
N ASP A 89 8.67 -5.45 20.54
CA ASP A 89 8.33 -5.40 21.98
C ASP A 89 9.54 -5.78 22.84
N LYS A 90 10.25 -6.87 22.48
CA LYS A 90 11.45 -7.32 23.20
C LYS A 90 12.55 -6.26 23.26
N TYR A 91 12.74 -5.50 22.18
CA TYR A 91 13.76 -4.47 22.07
C TYR A 91 13.26 -3.07 22.41
N GLY A 92 12.02 -2.92 22.90
CA GLY A 92 11.43 -1.65 23.29
C GLY A 92 11.26 -0.67 22.13
N ILE A 93 11.03 -1.17 20.92
CA ILE A 93 10.78 -0.35 19.72
C ILE A 93 9.28 -0.22 19.53
N THR A 94 8.76 1.01 19.66
CA THR A 94 7.36 1.32 19.39
C THR A 94 7.11 1.33 17.88
N VAL A 95 6.14 0.53 17.42
CA VAL A 95 5.76 0.46 16.01
C VAL A 95 4.50 1.27 15.76
N LEU A 96 4.59 2.26 14.88
CA LEU A 96 3.46 3.08 14.44
C LEU A 96 3.23 2.91 12.93
N ARG A 97 1.98 2.99 12.50
CA ARG A 97 1.57 2.83 11.10
C ARG A 97 0.46 3.80 10.72
N VAL A 98 0.15 3.89 9.43
CA VAL A 98 -1.04 4.59 8.93
C VAL A 98 -2.18 3.58 8.83
N PRO A 99 -3.17 3.59 9.74
CA PRO A 99 -4.14 2.49 9.88
C PRO A 99 -5.13 2.34 8.72
N GLY A 100 -5.32 3.38 7.93
CA GLY A 100 -6.17 3.35 6.74
C GLY A 100 -6.21 4.73 6.10
N TYR A 101 -5.78 4.81 4.84
CA TYR A 101 -5.67 6.10 4.15
C TYR A 101 -6.64 6.22 2.96
N SER A 102 -6.87 5.16 2.18
CA SER A 102 -7.80 5.18 1.06
C SER A 102 -8.13 3.75 0.59
N PRO A 103 -9.08 3.06 1.24
CA PRO A 103 -9.56 1.76 0.75
C PRO A 103 -10.17 1.86 -0.64
N GLU A 104 -10.80 3.00 -0.96
CA GLU A 104 -11.39 3.31 -2.27
C GLU A 104 -10.32 3.31 -3.37
N ALA A 105 -9.19 3.99 -3.15
CA ALA A 105 -8.11 4.05 -4.14
C ALA A 105 -7.57 2.66 -4.52
N VAL A 106 -7.50 1.72 -3.57
CA VAL A 106 -7.08 0.35 -3.84
C VAL A 106 -8.11 -0.37 -4.72
N ALA A 107 -9.40 -0.25 -4.38
CA ALA A 107 -10.48 -0.88 -5.14
C ALA A 107 -10.60 -0.27 -6.55
N GLU A 108 -10.52 1.05 -6.67
CA GLU A 108 -10.55 1.77 -7.96
C GLU A 108 -9.37 1.36 -8.85
N HIS A 109 -8.17 1.29 -8.29
CA HIS A 109 -7.00 0.85 -9.06
C HIS A 109 -7.14 -0.59 -9.56
N ALA A 110 -7.63 -1.50 -8.72
CA ALA A 110 -7.90 -2.88 -9.12
C ALA A 110 -8.94 -2.95 -10.25
N MET A 111 -10.01 -2.15 -10.17
CA MET A 111 -11.03 -2.06 -11.23
C MET A 111 -10.44 -1.44 -12.51
N ALA A 112 -9.61 -0.40 -12.40
CA ALA A 112 -8.94 0.22 -13.55
C ALA A 112 -8.06 -0.81 -14.29
N LEU A 113 -7.29 -1.62 -13.56
CA LEU A 113 -6.50 -2.70 -14.14
C LEU A 113 -7.39 -3.76 -14.80
N ALA A 114 -8.48 -4.17 -14.15
CA ALA A 114 -9.43 -5.13 -14.70
C ALA A 114 -10.03 -4.62 -16.01
N LEU A 115 -10.45 -3.36 -16.08
CA LEU A 115 -10.95 -2.73 -17.30
C LEU A 115 -9.86 -2.60 -18.37
N ALA A 116 -8.65 -2.20 -18.00
CA ALA A 116 -7.54 -2.09 -18.95
C ALA A 116 -7.23 -3.42 -19.64
N VAL A 117 -7.26 -4.52 -18.88
CA VAL A 117 -7.03 -5.87 -19.41
C VAL A 117 -8.20 -6.36 -20.25
N THR A 118 -9.42 -6.28 -19.74
CA THR A 118 -10.61 -6.82 -20.40
C THR A 118 -11.01 -6.05 -21.64
N ARG A 119 -10.82 -4.73 -21.66
CA ARG A 119 -11.10 -3.85 -22.82
C ARG A 119 -9.89 -3.63 -23.71
N ARG A 120 -8.75 -4.29 -23.44
CA ARG A 120 -7.50 -4.19 -24.23
C ARG A 120 -6.97 -2.76 -24.38
N ILE A 121 -7.21 -1.87 -23.42
CA ILE A 121 -6.89 -0.43 -23.51
C ILE A 121 -5.41 -0.22 -23.84
N HIS A 122 -4.51 -0.91 -23.14
CA HIS A 122 -3.06 -0.84 -23.36
C HIS A 122 -2.66 -1.27 -24.79
N LYS A 123 -3.31 -2.31 -25.34
CA LYS A 123 -3.06 -2.76 -26.72
C LYS A 123 -3.60 -1.76 -27.75
N GLY A 124 -4.78 -1.21 -27.51
CA GLY A 124 -5.36 -0.15 -28.34
C GLY A 124 -4.46 1.07 -28.40
N TYR A 125 -3.96 1.52 -27.25
CA TYR A 125 -3.03 2.64 -27.15
C TYR A 125 -1.76 2.42 -27.99
N ILE A 126 -1.11 1.26 -27.86
CA ILE A 126 0.10 0.92 -28.62
C ILE A 126 -0.18 0.94 -30.12
N LYS A 127 -1.26 0.27 -30.56
CA LYS A 127 -1.64 0.24 -31.98
C LYS A 127 -1.85 1.62 -32.58
N VAL A 128 -2.56 2.49 -31.87
CA VAL A 128 -2.78 3.89 -32.33
C VAL A 128 -1.45 4.64 -32.44
N ARG A 129 -0.54 4.45 -31.49
CA ARG A 129 0.80 5.05 -31.53
C ARG A 129 1.62 4.57 -32.75
N GLU A 130 1.37 3.37 -33.22
CA GLU A 130 1.99 2.75 -34.40
C GLU A 130 1.23 3.05 -35.70
N ASN A 131 0.25 3.96 -35.69
CA ASN A 131 -0.66 4.25 -36.82
C ASN A 131 -1.40 2.99 -37.34
N ASN A 132 -1.63 2.01 -36.48
CA ASN A 132 -2.33 0.77 -36.80
C ASN A 132 -3.77 0.85 -36.24
N PHE A 133 -4.75 1.07 -37.12
CA PHE A 133 -6.16 1.20 -36.78
C PHE A 133 -6.95 -0.11 -36.91
N SER A 134 -6.29 -1.25 -37.15
CA SER A 134 -6.92 -2.55 -37.18
C SER A 134 -7.51 -2.95 -35.85
N LEU A 135 -8.74 -3.43 -35.82
CA LEU A 135 -9.43 -3.93 -34.62
C LEU A 135 -9.00 -5.35 -34.22
N ASN A 136 -8.16 -6.02 -35.01
CA ASN A 136 -7.69 -7.37 -34.71
C ASN A 136 -6.99 -7.44 -33.36
N GLY A 137 -7.43 -8.37 -32.49
CA GLY A 137 -6.88 -8.56 -31.13
C GLY A 137 -7.32 -7.53 -30.08
N LEU A 138 -8.25 -6.64 -30.43
CA LEU A 138 -8.84 -5.65 -29.49
C LEU A 138 -10.20 -6.08 -28.94
N MET A 139 -10.74 -7.23 -29.38
CA MET A 139 -11.99 -7.74 -28.82
C MET A 139 -11.86 -7.94 -27.31
N GLY A 140 -12.74 -7.33 -26.56
CA GLY A 140 -12.84 -7.41 -25.11
C GLY A 140 -14.15 -8.02 -24.65
N LEU A 141 -14.43 -7.90 -23.38
CA LEU A 141 -15.69 -8.31 -22.77
C LEU A 141 -16.23 -7.22 -21.83
N ASP A 142 -17.54 -7.19 -21.69
CA ASP A 142 -18.23 -6.27 -20.77
C ASP A 142 -18.39 -6.91 -19.40
N PHE A 143 -18.35 -6.10 -18.36
CA PHE A 143 -18.62 -6.53 -16.99
C PHE A 143 -20.12 -6.58 -16.68
N HIS A 144 -20.91 -5.75 -17.35
CA HIS A 144 -22.36 -5.74 -17.17
C HIS A 144 -22.97 -7.15 -17.29
N GLY A 145 -23.83 -7.52 -16.35
CA GLY A 145 -24.46 -8.84 -16.29
C GLY A 145 -23.54 -9.99 -15.85
N LYS A 146 -22.25 -9.76 -15.66
CA LYS A 146 -21.32 -10.77 -15.13
C LYS A 146 -21.42 -10.91 -13.61
N THR A 147 -20.78 -11.92 -13.07
CA THR A 147 -20.68 -12.13 -11.62
C THR A 147 -19.29 -11.76 -11.13
N ALA A 148 -19.21 -10.92 -10.10
CA ALA A 148 -18.00 -10.65 -9.36
C ALA A 148 -18.03 -11.45 -8.06
N GLY A 149 -16.95 -12.20 -7.78
CA GLY A 149 -16.74 -12.88 -6.50
C GLY A 149 -15.72 -12.12 -5.65
N ILE A 150 -16.10 -11.70 -4.44
CA ILE A 150 -15.24 -10.93 -3.54
C ILE A 150 -14.93 -11.78 -2.29
N ILE A 151 -13.64 -11.99 -2.04
CA ILE A 151 -13.17 -12.69 -0.83
C ILE A 151 -12.64 -11.62 0.14
N GLY A 152 -13.34 -11.47 1.26
CA GLY A 152 -13.09 -10.40 2.23
C GLY A 152 -13.91 -9.14 1.94
N THR A 153 -14.85 -8.81 2.85
CA THR A 153 -15.73 -7.64 2.74
C THR A 153 -15.40 -6.55 3.76
N GLY A 154 -14.10 -6.48 4.14
CA GLY A 154 -13.56 -5.35 4.86
C GLY A 154 -13.63 -4.06 4.04
N ARG A 155 -12.98 -2.98 4.47
CA ARG A 155 -13.09 -1.66 3.82
C ARG A 155 -12.84 -1.68 2.31
N ILE A 156 -11.76 -2.34 1.86
CA ILE A 156 -11.40 -2.44 0.43
C ILE A 156 -12.39 -3.32 -0.32
N GLY A 157 -12.72 -4.51 0.21
CA GLY A 157 -13.68 -5.41 -0.43
C GLY A 157 -15.08 -4.81 -0.53
N ALA A 158 -15.52 -4.07 0.49
CA ALA A 158 -16.79 -3.36 0.46
C ALA A 158 -16.81 -2.26 -0.63
N ALA A 159 -15.73 -1.51 -0.78
CA ALA A 159 -15.59 -0.54 -1.88
C ALA A 159 -15.66 -1.25 -3.24
N MET A 160 -14.95 -2.37 -3.41
CA MET A 160 -14.99 -3.16 -4.64
C MET A 160 -16.38 -3.73 -4.92
N CYS A 161 -17.12 -4.20 -3.90
CA CYS A 161 -18.50 -4.67 -4.07
C CYS A 161 -19.38 -3.55 -4.66
N ARG A 162 -19.28 -2.33 -4.12
CA ARG A 162 -20.06 -1.17 -4.62
C ARG A 162 -19.67 -0.80 -6.05
N ILE A 163 -18.38 -0.82 -6.40
CA ILE A 163 -17.91 -0.57 -7.76
C ILE A 163 -18.48 -1.63 -8.72
N CYS A 164 -18.36 -2.92 -8.39
CA CYS A 164 -18.90 -3.99 -9.21
C CYS A 164 -20.42 -3.90 -9.37
N HIS A 165 -21.14 -3.56 -8.31
CA HIS A 165 -22.58 -3.34 -8.37
C HIS A 165 -22.93 -2.18 -9.31
N GLY A 166 -22.18 -1.06 -9.25
CA GLY A 166 -22.33 0.07 -10.15
C GLY A 166 -22.10 -0.26 -11.64
N PHE A 167 -21.27 -1.28 -11.92
CA PHE A 167 -21.11 -1.84 -13.28
C PHE A 167 -22.26 -2.76 -13.72
N GLY A 168 -23.30 -2.95 -12.90
CA GLY A 168 -24.41 -3.85 -13.18
C GLY A 168 -24.01 -5.34 -13.09
N MET A 169 -22.99 -5.65 -12.30
CA MET A 169 -22.59 -7.03 -12.03
C MET A 169 -23.43 -7.63 -10.90
N ARG A 170 -23.64 -8.94 -10.93
CA ARG A 170 -24.08 -9.68 -9.76
C ARG A 170 -22.88 -9.85 -8.83
N VAL A 171 -23.03 -9.43 -7.57
CA VAL A 171 -21.93 -9.52 -6.59
C VAL A 171 -22.23 -10.66 -5.61
N ILE A 172 -21.28 -11.59 -5.49
CA ILE A 172 -21.25 -12.62 -4.46
C ILE A 172 -20.01 -12.42 -3.61
N ALA A 173 -20.08 -12.74 -2.31
CA ALA A 173 -18.94 -12.57 -1.44
C ALA A 173 -18.79 -13.69 -0.42
N TYR A 174 -17.57 -13.81 0.10
CA TYR A 174 -17.25 -14.62 1.26
C TYR A 174 -16.48 -13.76 2.27
N ASP A 175 -16.94 -13.80 3.52
CA ASP A 175 -16.21 -13.27 4.67
C ASP A 175 -16.58 -14.06 5.91
N VAL A 176 -15.71 -14.09 6.92
CA VAL A 176 -16.01 -14.64 8.24
C VAL A 176 -17.06 -13.77 8.96
N TYR A 177 -17.00 -12.44 8.73
CA TYR A 177 -17.97 -11.47 9.24
C TYR A 177 -18.65 -10.79 8.06
N GLN A 178 -19.93 -11.13 7.85
CA GLN A 178 -20.73 -10.50 6.79
C GLN A 178 -20.92 -9.02 7.07
N ASN A 179 -20.68 -8.18 6.07
CA ASN A 179 -20.84 -6.74 6.19
C ASN A 179 -22.32 -6.34 5.99
N PRO A 180 -23.02 -5.84 7.03
CA PRO A 180 -24.45 -5.51 6.94
C PRO A 180 -24.77 -4.35 5.99
N ASP A 181 -23.78 -3.51 5.66
CA ASP A 181 -23.96 -2.37 4.75
C ASP A 181 -23.92 -2.77 3.26
N LEU A 182 -23.82 -4.06 2.97
CA LEU A 182 -23.77 -4.62 1.62
C LEU A 182 -25.02 -5.50 1.35
N ASP A 183 -26.21 -4.90 1.44
CA ASP A 183 -27.51 -5.58 1.30
C ASP A 183 -27.76 -6.19 -0.10
N PHE A 184 -27.05 -5.70 -1.12
CA PHE A 184 -27.08 -6.20 -2.50
C PHE A 184 -26.14 -7.39 -2.75
N VAL A 185 -25.30 -7.77 -1.77
CA VAL A 185 -24.32 -8.85 -1.90
C VAL A 185 -24.90 -10.16 -1.42
N LYS A 186 -24.71 -11.23 -2.18
CA LYS A 186 -25.02 -12.58 -1.75
C LYS A 186 -23.78 -13.23 -1.14
N TYR A 187 -23.86 -13.54 0.15
CA TYR A 187 -22.84 -14.29 0.88
C TYR A 187 -23.03 -15.80 0.74
#